data_f8f0b313556123b350df6ff24cf489ff
#
_entry.id   f8f0b313556123b350df6ff24cf489ff
#
_cell.length_a   1.000
_cell.length_b   1.000
_cell.length_c   1.000
_cell.angle_alpha   90.00
_cell.angle_beta   90.00
_cell.angle_gamma   90.00
#
_symmetry.space_group_name_H-M   'P 1'
#
loop_
_entity.id
_entity.type
_entity.pdbx_description
1 polymer ?
#
loop_
_entity_poly.entity_id
_entity_poly.type
_entity_poly.pdbx_seq_one_letter_code
_entity_poly.pdbx_strand_id
1 'polypeptide(L)'
;GRPFGSFYGYRYKGVYQNQETTYARDKEGNVMNDVNGKPIVMKNGAKQVCPGDAIYEDINHDGVINEYDIVYLGNCNPILTGGFGFTVKYKRLSLNALFYGRFGQKIINATRMDNESMYNANNQSKAVLRRWRNEGDNTDIPRALYNEGYNYLGSDRFVEDASYVRLKTLSLSYSLPKKVCNYLGINTLNFFVTGYDLLTWTGYTGQDPEVSLPTSASKLSKDSANTPCSRRFSCGLNLNF
;
A
#
# COMPACT_ATOMS: atom_id res chain seq x y z
N GLY A 1 -21.06 2.21 14.87
CA GLY A 1 -19.61 2.31 14.97
C GLY A 1 -18.91 1.61 13.81
N ARG A 2 -17.64 1.90 13.61
CA ARG A 2 -16.77 1.22 12.65
C ARG A 2 -15.87 0.22 13.40
N PRO A 3 -15.39 -0.85 12.75
CA PRO A 3 -14.55 -1.84 13.39
C PRO A 3 -13.18 -1.26 13.83
N PHE A 4 -12.54 -1.91 14.81
CA PHE A 4 -11.16 -1.57 15.18
C PHE A 4 -10.23 -1.67 13.97
N GLY A 5 -9.19 -0.82 13.94
CA GLY A 5 -8.26 -0.75 12.85
C GLY A 5 -8.75 0.04 11.63
N SER A 6 -9.82 0.82 11.79
CA SER A 6 -10.33 1.71 10.75
C SER A 6 -9.44 2.93 10.55
N PHE A 7 -9.16 3.24 9.29
CA PHE A 7 -8.48 4.46 8.88
C PHE A 7 -9.50 5.56 8.60
N TYR A 8 -9.17 6.76 9.04
CA TYR A 8 -9.90 7.98 8.76
C TYR A 8 -8.94 9.03 8.22
N GLY A 9 -9.39 9.83 7.30
CA GLY A 9 -8.59 10.89 6.69
C GLY A 9 -9.35 11.56 5.56
N TYR A 10 -8.63 12.37 4.79
CA TYR A 10 -9.20 13.11 3.69
C TYR A 10 -9.22 12.30 2.39
N ARG A 11 -10.14 12.63 1.48
CA ARG A 11 -10.09 12.12 0.10
C ARG A 11 -9.26 13.07 -0.75
N TYR A 12 -8.19 12.56 -1.32
CA TYR A 12 -7.31 13.29 -2.21
C TYR A 12 -7.88 13.30 -3.64
N LYS A 13 -7.96 14.47 -4.25
CA LYS A 13 -8.53 14.65 -5.60
C LYS A 13 -7.51 15.14 -6.64
N GLY A 14 -6.26 15.33 -6.25
CA GLY A 14 -5.21 15.85 -7.14
C GLY A 14 -4.65 17.18 -6.70
N VAL A 15 -4.33 18.03 -7.66
CA VAL A 15 -3.64 19.31 -7.45
C VAL A 15 -4.41 20.44 -8.12
N TYR A 16 -4.56 21.57 -7.45
CA TYR A 16 -5.13 22.79 -8.05
C TYR A 16 -4.26 23.27 -9.22
N GLN A 17 -4.81 23.25 -10.43
CA GLN A 17 -4.04 23.53 -11.64
C GLN A 17 -3.83 25.02 -11.90
N ASN A 18 -4.83 25.83 -11.59
CA ASN A 18 -4.86 27.28 -11.79
C ASN A 18 -5.72 27.97 -10.72
N GLN A 19 -5.81 29.30 -10.77
CA GLN A 19 -6.57 30.08 -9.80
C GLN A 19 -8.07 29.70 -9.77
N GLU A 20 -8.69 29.42 -10.92
CA GLU A 20 -10.12 29.11 -10.99
C GLU A 20 -10.45 27.78 -10.28
N THR A 21 -9.52 26.82 -10.29
CA THR A 21 -9.69 25.53 -9.60
C THR A 21 -9.63 25.66 -8.09
N THR A 22 -9.09 26.76 -7.56
CA THR A 22 -9.02 27.04 -6.11
C THR A 22 -10.31 27.60 -5.52
N TYR A 23 -11.31 27.94 -6.35
CA TYR A 23 -12.56 28.51 -5.85
C TYR A 23 -13.45 27.44 -5.21
N ALA A 24 -14.03 27.79 -4.06
CA ALA A 24 -15.00 26.96 -3.36
C ALA A 24 -16.26 26.76 -4.21
N ARG A 25 -16.80 25.54 -4.16
CA ARG A 25 -18.00 25.17 -4.94
C ARG A 25 -19.08 24.61 -4.04
N ASP A 26 -20.32 24.99 -4.33
CA ASP A 26 -21.49 24.41 -3.67
C ASP A 26 -21.73 22.95 -4.12
N LYS A 27 -22.80 22.33 -3.58
CA LYS A 27 -23.20 20.97 -3.92
C LYS A 27 -23.60 20.76 -5.38
N GLU A 28 -24.06 21.83 -6.02
CA GLU A 28 -24.42 21.87 -7.43
C GLU A 28 -23.22 22.14 -8.35
N GLY A 29 -22.04 22.43 -7.78
CA GLY A 29 -20.80 22.69 -8.51
C GLY A 29 -20.60 24.15 -8.90
N ASN A 30 -21.48 25.08 -8.50
CA ASN A 30 -21.34 26.51 -8.77
C ASN A 30 -20.27 27.12 -7.86
N VAL A 31 -19.59 28.16 -8.37
CA VAL A 31 -18.61 28.90 -7.58
C VAL A 31 -19.32 29.69 -6.49
N MET A 32 -18.88 29.55 -5.27
CA MET A 32 -19.38 30.31 -4.12
C MET A 32 -18.76 31.70 -4.14
N ASN A 33 -19.59 32.69 -3.90
CA ASN A 33 -19.16 34.10 -3.85
C ASN A 33 -19.37 34.70 -2.46
N ASP A 34 -18.54 35.65 -2.12
CA ASP A 34 -18.69 36.45 -0.91
C ASP A 34 -19.82 37.50 -1.07
N VAL A 35 -20.06 38.26 -0.01
CA VAL A 35 -21.10 39.32 0.01
C VAL A 35 -20.89 40.44 -1.05
N ASN A 36 -19.68 40.54 -1.61
CA ASN A 36 -19.31 41.51 -2.63
C ASN A 36 -19.32 40.88 -4.05
N GLY A 37 -19.76 39.62 -4.19
CA GLY A 37 -19.79 38.90 -5.46
C GLY A 37 -18.43 38.38 -5.92
N LYS A 38 -17.38 38.35 -5.06
CA LYS A 38 -16.08 37.79 -5.39
C LYS A 38 -16.03 36.28 -5.09
N PRO A 39 -15.41 35.46 -5.96
CA PRO A 39 -15.21 34.05 -5.69
C PRO A 39 -14.49 33.82 -4.36
N ILE A 40 -15.05 32.93 -3.57
CA ILE A 40 -14.43 32.46 -2.32
C ILE A 40 -13.33 31.46 -2.68
N VAL A 41 -12.09 31.72 -2.24
CA VAL A 41 -10.98 30.79 -2.40
C VAL A 41 -11.05 29.76 -1.29
N MET A 42 -10.92 28.47 -1.63
CA MET A 42 -10.82 27.34 -0.68
C MET A 42 -9.76 27.60 0.37
N LYS A 43 -9.97 27.07 1.55
CA LYS A 43 -9.00 27.11 2.65
C LYS A 43 -8.68 25.69 3.12
N ASN A 44 -7.47 25.52 3.62
CA ASN A 44 -7.08 24.33 4.40
C ASN A 44 -6.82 24.82 5.83
N GLY A 45 -7.79 24.58 6.71
CA GLY A 45 -7.85 25.26 8.01
C GLY A 45 -7.89 26.77 7.85
N ALA A 46 -6.93 27.51 8.40
CA ALA A 46 -6.84 28.94 8.33
C ALA A 46 -6.15 29.48 7.05
N LYS A 47 -5.49 28.62 6.26
CA LYS A 47 -4.69 29.03 5.09
C LYS A 47 -5.49 28.93 3.80
N GLN A 48 -5.46 29.97 3.00
CA GLN A 48 -5.96 29.90 1.63
C GLN A 48 -5.07 29.00 0.79
N VAL A 49 -5.70 28.18 -0.04
CA VAL A 49 -4.98 27.35 -1.02
C VAL A 49 -4.56 28.20 -2.23
N CYS A 50 -3.51 27.76 -2.88
CA CYS A 50 -2.98 28.38 -4.10
C CYS A 50 -2.89 27.31 -5.21
N PRO A 51 -2.75 27.72 -6.48
CA PRO A 51 -2.38 26.79 -7.55
C PRO A 51 -1.14 25.98 -7.18
N GLY A 52 -1.19 24.68 -7.46
CA GLY A 52 -0.18 23.71 -7.06
C GLY A 52 -0.39 23.04 -5.70
N ASP A 53 -1.34 23.49 -4.90
CA ASP A 53 -1.66 22.84 -3.63
C ASP A 53 -2.53 21.59 -3.83
N ALA A 54 -2.51 20.71 -2.82
CA ALA A 54 -3.30 19.51 -2.79
C ALA A 54 -4.80 19.80 -2.70
N ILE A 55 -5.58 19.12 -3.53
CA ILE A 55 -7.05 19.15 -3.46
C ILE A 55 -7.50 18.02 -2.54
N TYR A 56 -8.18 18.38 -1.46
CA TYR A 56 -8.96 17.46 -0.64
C TYR A 56 -10.45 17.69 -0.86
N GLU A 57 -11.25 16.64 -0.76
CA GLU A 57 -12.70 16.73 -0.94
C GLU A 57 -13.33 17.50 0.21
N ASP A 58 -14.00 18.59 -0.10
CA ASP A 58 -14.85 19.37 0.81
C ASP A 58 -16.22 18.66 0.87
N ILE A 59 -16.47 17.92 1.95
CA ILE A 59 -17.66 17.06 2.09
C ILE A 59 -18.91 17.86 2.45
N ASN A 60 -18.74 18.89 3.26
CA ASN A 60 -19.84 19.73 3.72
C ASN A 60 -20.09 20.93 2.80
N HIS A 61 -19.18 21.21 1.85
CA HIS A 61 -19.23 22.33 0.91
C HIS A 61 -19.25 23.70 1.60
N ASP A 62 -18.43 23.86 2.65
CA ASP A 62 -18.28 25.14 3.34
C ASP A 62 -17.09 25.96 2.84
N GLY A 63 -16.28 25.43 1.93
CA GLY A 63 -15.10 26.06 1.35
C GLY A 63 -13.85 25.96 2.25
N VAL A 64 -13.88 25.15 3.31
CA VAL A 64 -12.77 24.99 4.26
C VAL A 64 -12.51 23.53 4.53
N ILE A 65 -11.34 23.05 4.19
CA ILE A 65 -10.91 21.68 4.55
C ILE A 65 -10.56 21.63 6.04
N ASN A 66 -11.32 20.85 6.80
CA ASN A 66 -11.18 20.72 8.25
C ASN A 66 -11.62 19.31 8.73
N GLU A 67 -11.82 19.13 10.03
CA GLU A 67 -12.21 17.83 10.63
C GLU A 67 -13.58 17.30 10.14
N TYR A 68 -14.46 18.13 9.63
CA TYR A 68 -15.76 17.72 9.08
C TYR A 68 -15.66 17.04 7.72
N ASP A 69 -14.50 17.13 7.05
CA ASP A 69 -14.21 16.47 5.77
C ASP A 69 -13.50 15.12 5.94
N ILE A 70 -13.26 14.72 7.20
CA ILE A 70 -12.65 13.44 7.48
C ILE A 70 -13.64 12.31 7.26
N VAL A 71 -13.26 11.36 6.39
CA VAL A 71 -14.08 10.22 6.01
C VAL A 71 -13.39 8.89 6.34
N TYR A 72 -14.17 7.81 6.31
CA TYR A 72 -13.65 6.47 6.43
C TYR A 72 -12.91 6.05 5.16
N LEU A 73 -11.64 5.62 5.30
CA LEU A 73 -10.76 5.25 4.20
C LEU A 73 -10.53 3.73 4.08
N GLY A 74 -11.05 2.95 5.01
CA GLY A 74 -10.88 1.49 5.01
C GLY A 74 -10.40 0.95 6.37
N ASN A 75 -10.02 -0.31 6.38
CA ASN A 75 -9.60 -1.01 7.60
C ASN A 75 -8.29 -1.76 7.38
N CYS A 76 -7.45 -1.85 8.41
CA CYS A 76 -6.21 -2.61 8.34
C CYS A 76 -6.41 -4.14 8.48
N ASN A 77 -7.59 -4.56 8.95
CA ASN A 77 -7.92 -5.98 9.03
C ASN A 77 -8.44 -6.47 7.68
N PRO A 78 -8.00 -7.64 7.22
CA PRO A 78 -8.48 -8.20 5.96
C PRO A 78 -9.93 -8.65 6.07
N ILE A 79 -10.65 -8.54 4.98
CA ILE A 79 -12.01 -9.10 4.84
C ILE A 79 -11.95 -10.62 4.66
N LEU A 80 -10.93 -11.08 3.92
CA LEU A 80 -10.70 -12.50 3.62
C LEU A 80 -9.24 -12.84 3.77
N THR A 81 -8.97 -13.94 4.47
CA THR A 81 -7.65 -14.61 4.51
C THR A 81 -7.80 -16.07 4.19
N GLY A 82 -6.86 -16.62 3.45
CA GLY A 82 -6.91 -18.03 3.13
C GLY A 82 -5.64 -18.52 2.46
N GLY A 83 -5.51 -19.83 2.37
CA GLY A 83 -4.44 -20.46 1.64
C GLY A 83 -4.96 -21.66 0.85
N PHE A 84 -4.29 -21.96 -0.23
CA PHE A 84 -4.51 -23.17 -1.00
C PHE A 84 -3.17 -23.78 -1.38
N GLY A 85 -3.14 -25.07 -1.48
CA GLY A 85 -1.95 -25.78 -1.93
C GLY A 85 -2.32 -26.96 -2.80
N PHE A 86 -1.37 -27.39 -3.60
CA PHE A 86 -1.51 -28.58 -4.40
C PHE A 86 -0.19 -29.38 -4.42
N THR A 87 -0.33 -30.68 -4.65
CA THR A 87 0.81 -31.58 -4.85
C THR A 87 0.61 -32.31 -6.17
N VAL A 88 1.58 -32.18 -7.06
CA VAL A 88 1.63 -32.91 -8.33
C VAL A 88 2.73 -33.96 -8.24
N LYS A 89 2.39 -35.23 -8.48
CA LYS A 89 3.33 -36.35 -8.52
C LYS A 89 3.40 -36.89 -9.94
N TYR A 90 4.61 -36.97 -10.45
CA TYR A 90 4.86 -37.61 -11.73
C TYR A 90 6.05 -38.56 -11.59
N LYS A 91 5.77 -39.87 -11.69
CA LYS A 91 6.76 -40.95 -11.45
C LYS A 91 7.40 -40.79 -10.08
N ARG A 92 8.63 -40.27 -10.02
CA ARG A 92 9.46 -40.10 -8.81
C ARG A 92 9.66 -38.62 -8.42
N LEU A 93 9.12 -37.72 -9.21
CA LEU A 93 9.09 -36.31 -8.91
C LEU A 93 7.80 -35.98 -8.18
N SER A 94 7.92 -35.16 -7.14
CA SER A 94 6.78 -34.56 -6.45
C SER A 94 7.03 -33.07 -6.34
N LEU A 95 6.08 -32.28 -6.85
CA LEU A 95 6.03 -30.83 -6.72
C LEU A 95 4.92 -30.47 -5.74
N ASN A 96 5.27 -29.72 -4.70
CA ASN A 96 4.32 -29.19 -3.74
C ASN A 96 4.38 -27.65 -3.78
N ALA A 97 3.23 -27.00 -3.91
CA ALA A 97 3.12 -25.56 -3.85
C ALA A 97 2.06 -25.15 -2.83
N LEU A 98 2.36 -24.13 -2.02
CA LEU A 98 1.47 -23.54 -1.04
C LEU A 98 1.38 -22.05 -1.29
N PHE A 99 0.17 -21.57 -1.48
CA PHE A 99 -0.17 -20.15 -1.64
C PHE A 99 -0.93 -19.67 -0.41
N TYR A 100 -0.71 -18.42 -0.07
CA TYR A 100 -1.44 -17.71 0.97
C TYR A 100 -1.83 -16.33 0.47
N GLY A 101 -3.04 -15.91 0.80
CA GLY A 101 -3.54 -14.59 0.41
C GLY A 101 -4.31 -13.89 1.52
N ARG A 102 -4.29 -12.57 1.46
CA ARG A 102 -5.07 -11.66 2.30
C ARG A 102 -5.66 -10.59 1.41
N PHE A 103 -6.93 -10.27 1.61
CA PHE A 103 -7.68 -9.37 0.73
C PHE A 103 -8.51 -8.38 1.51
N GLY A 104 -8.63 -7.17 0.97
CA GLY A 104 -9.48 -6.11 1.50
C GLY A 104 -8.89 -5.36 2.69
N GLN A 105 -7.62 -5.56 3.00
CA GLN A 105 -6.91 -4.79 4.02
C GLN A 105 -6.29 -3.54 3.44
N LYS A 106 -6.24 -2.47 4.25
CA LYS A 106 -5.54 -1.23 3.94
C LYS A 106 -4.31 -1.06 4.82
N ILE A 107 -3.35 -0.29 4.33
CA ILE A 107 -2.13 0.06 5.06
C ILE A 107 -1.78 1.52 4.81
N ILE A 108 -1.26 2.21 5.83
CA ILE A 108 -0.64 3.52 5.63
C ILE A 108 0.78 3.31 5.12
N ASN A 109 1.07 3.77 3.91
CA ASN A 109 2.42 3.84 3.38
C ASN A 109 3.12 5.10 3.91
N ALA A 110 3.58 5.03 5.16
CA ALA A 110 4.21 6.18 5.81
C ALA A 110 5.56 6.51 5.18
N THR A 111 6.28 5.51 4.68
CA THR A 111 7.54 5.71 3.96
C THR A 111 7.32 6.57 2.70
N ARG A 112 6.26 6.28 1.93
CA ARG A 112 5.89 7.11 0.78
C ARG A 112 5.45 8.50 1.21
N MET A 113 4.62 8.61 2.26
CA MET A 113 4.16 9.87 2.80
C MET A 113 5.34 10.78 3.20
N ASP A 114 6.31 10.24 3.93
CA ASP A 114 7.49 10.99 4.38
C ASP A 114 8.40 11.39 3.20
N ASN A 115 8.61 10.48 2.23
CA ASN A 115 9.48 10.70 1.08
C ASN A 115 8.86 11.61 -0.01
N GLU A 116 7.55 11.81 -0.01
CA GLU A 116 6.83 12.71 -0.93
C GLU A 116 6.36 14.00 -0.27
N SER A 117 6.59 14.19 1.03
CA SER A 117 6.06 15.33 1.79
C SER A 117 6.65 16.67 1.38
N MET A 118 7.92 16.70 0.97
CA MET A 118 8.66 17.93 0.65
C MET A 118 8.62 18.98 1.78
N TYR A 119 8.41 18.50 3.02
CA TYR A 119 8.23 19.35 4.20
C TYR A 119 9.55 19.90 4.74
N ASN A 120 10.62 19.13 4.60
CA ASN A 120 11.94 19.45 5.14
C ASN A 120 13.05 19.10 4.14
N ALA A 121 14.29 19.21 4.56
CA ALA A 121 15.48 18.92 3.76
C ALA A 121 15.85 17.42 3.70
N ASN A 122 14.99 16.51 4.14
CA ASN A 122 15.24 15.07 4.06
C ASN A 122 15.29 14.57 2.61
N ASN A 123 15.92 13.41 2.41
CA ASN A 123 15.92 12.75 1.12
C ASN A 123 14.49 12.44 0.66
N GLN A 124 14.26 12.63 -0.62
CA GLN A 124 12.95 12.50 -1.25
C GLN A 124 12.95 11.40 -2.31
N SER A 125 11.77 10.87 -2.61
CA SER A 125 11.61 9.92 -3.70
C SER A 125 11.71 10.62 -5.07
N LYS A 126 12.04 9.85 -6.12
CA LYS A 126 12.05 10.37 -7.50
C LYS A 126 10.66 10.88 -7.96
N ALA A 127 9.58 10.46 -7.31
CA ALA A 127 8.24 10.91 -7.62
C ALA A 127 8.09 12.43 -7.52
N VAL A 128 8.78 13.06 -6.55
CA VAL A 128 8.71 14.53 -6.36
C VAL A 128 9.33 15.34 -7.51
N LEU A 129 10.08 14.72 -8.41
CA LEU A 129 10.54 15.39 -9.63
C LEU A 129 9.37 15.80 -10.53
N ARG A 130 8.24 15.09 -10.46
CA ARG A 130 7.00 15.38 -11.19
C ARG A 130 6.08 16.34 -10.45
N ARG A 131 6.51 16.93 -9.33
CA ARG A 131 5.67 17.88 -8.58
C ARG A 131 5.23 19.04 -9.45
N TRP A 132 4.09 19.60 -9.12
CA TRP A 132 3.58 20.83 -9.76
C TRP A 132 4.57 21.99 -9.55
N ARG A 133 4.85 22.76 -10.60
CA ARG A 133 5.75 23.93 -10.59
C ARG A 133 5.10 25.15 -11.24
N ASN A 134 4.38 24.93 -12.32
CA ASN A 134 3.74 25.99 -13.10
C ASN A 134 2.35 25.57 -13.55
N GLU A 135 1.51 26.52 -13.87
CA GLU A 135 0.22 26.27 -14.52
C GLU A 135 0.43 25.47 -15.82
N GLY A 136 -0.41 24.45 -16.00
CA GLY A 136 -0.31 23.51 -17.12
C GLY A 136 0.45 22.23 -16.83
N ASP A 137 1.11 22.11 -15.69
CA ASP A 137 1.73 20.85 -15.25
C ASP A 137 0.65 19.81 -14.94
N ASN A 138 0.63 18.71 -15.70
CA ASN A 138 -0.29 17.62 -15.44
C ASN A 138 0.36 16.63 -14.44
N THR A 139 0.06 16.80 -13.17
CA THR A 139 0.63 16.01 -12.09
C THR A 139 -0.35 15.81 -10.94
N ASP A 140 -0.16 14.70 -10.23
CA ASP A 140 -0.83 14.33 -8.99
C ASP A 140 0.00 14.65 -7.74
N ILE A 141 1.18 15.29 -7.89
CA ILE A 141 2.07 15.65 -6.80
C ILE A 141 2.06 17.16 -6.59
N PRO A 142 1.66 17.63 -5.39
CA PRO A 142 1.57 19.05 -5.09
C PRO A 142 2.92 19.78 -5.20
N ARG A 143 2.87 21.09 -5.22
CA ARG A 143 4.07 21.94 -5.10
C ARG A 143 4.79 21.72 -3.78
N ALA A 144 6.09 21.97 -3.76
CA ALA A 144 6.90 21.87 -2.56
C ALA A 144 6.59 23.04 -1.61
N LEU A 145 6.38 22.71 -0.34
CA LEU A 145 6.17 23.68 0.74
C LEU A 145 7.07 23.31 1.92
N TYR A 146 8.01 24.18 2.23
CA TYR A 146 8.92 23.98 3.35
C TYR A 146 8.23 24.36 4.68
N ASN A 147 8.25 23.48 5.67
CA ASN A 147 7.59 23.64 6.98
C ASN A 147 6.07 23.86 6.94
N GLU A 148 5.41 23.47 5.86
CA GLU A 148 3.96 23.60 5.69
C GLU A 148 3.35 22.23 5.39
N GLY A 149 2.48 21.75 6.27
CA GLY A 149 1.99 20.37 6.25
C GLY A 149 0.74 20.12 5.41
N TYR A 150 0.04 21.15 4.95
CA TYR A 150 -1.29 20.99 4.39
C TYR A 150 -1.36 20.32 3.01
N ASN A 151 -0.23 20.16 2.31
CA ASN A 151 -0.17 19.42 1.03
C ASN A 151 -0.01 17.91 1.17
N TYR A 152 0.15 17.38 2.39
CA TYR A 152 0.30 15.95 2.62
C TYR A 152 -0.43 15.47 3.89
N LEU A 153 -1.66 15.90 4.04
CA LEU A 153 -2.54 15.41 5.09
C LEU A 153 -2.77 13.90 4.94
N GLY A 154 -3.06 13.26 6.06
CA GLY A 154 -3.45 11.85 6.09
C GLY A 154 -4.67 11.61 5.22
N SER A 155 -4.49 10.92 4.10
CA SER A 155 -5.51 10.76 3.06
C SER A 155 -5.40 9.41 2.35
N ASP A 156 -6.37 9.10 1.51
CA ASP A 156 -6.36 7.93 0.64
C ASP A 156 -5.21 7.90 -0.37
N ARG A 157 -4.49 9.02 -0.56
CA ARG A 157 -3.23 9.04 -1.30
C ARG A 157 -2.18 8.13 -0.68
N PHE A 158 -2.18 7.97 0.64
CA PHE A 158 -1.18 7.20 1.40
C PHE A 158 -1.76 5.98 2.09
N VAL A 159 -3.09 5.84 2.13
CA VAL A 159 -3.80 4.64 2.60
C VAL A 159 -4.06 3.74 1.41
N GLU A 160 -3.18 2.77 1.21
CA GLU A 160 -3.17 1.91 0.03
C GLU A 160 -3.84 0.57 0.29
N ASP A 161 -4.24 -0.11 -0.80
CA ASP A 161 -4.68 -1.49 -0.74
C ASP A 161 -3.47 -2.42 -0.59
N ALA A 162 -3.45 -3.18 0.50
CA ALA A 162 -2.39 -4.13 0.82
C ALA A 162 -2.84 -5.59 0.58
N SER A 163 -3.82 -5.80 -0.28
CA SER A 163 -4.23 -7.14 -0.71
C SER A 163 -3.08 -7.82 -1.46
N TYR A 164 -2.86 -9.10 -1.17
CA TYR A 164 -1.80 -9.85 -1.83
C TYR A 164 -2.09 -11.35 -1.89
N VAL A 165 -1.41 -12.02 -2.82
CA VAL A 165 -1.23 -13.47 -2.86
C VAL A 165 0.26 -13.76 -2.86
N ARG A 166 0.70 -14.71 -2.04
CA ARG A 166 2.11 -15.08 -1.92
C ARG A 166 2.30 -16.59 -2.11
N LEU A 167 3.28 -16.96 -2.91
CA LEU A 167 3.78 -18.31 -2.98
C LEU A 167 4.69 -18.56 -1.76
N LYS A 168 4.08 -19.09 -0.70
CA LYS A 168 4.74 -19.31 0.60
C LYS A 168 5.78 -20.41 0.54
N THR A 169 5.46 -21.49 -0.17
CA THR A 169 6.37 -22.64 -0.26
C THR A 169 6.25 -23.26 -1.65
N LEU A 170 7.39 -23.54 -2.25
CA LEU A 170 7.50 -24.37 -3.45
C LEU A 170 8.57 -25.42 -3.20
N SER A 171 8.18 -26.70 -3.16
CA SER A 171 9.09 -27.80 -2.88
C SER A 171 9.08 -28.79 -4.03
N LEU A 172 10.26 -29.09 -4.54
CA LEU A 172 10.47 -30.14 -5.52
C LEU A 172 11.26 -31.27 -4.85
N SER A 173 10.72 -32.49 -4.89
CA SER A 173 11.39 -33.67 -4.36
C SER A 173 11.51 -34.79 -5.41
N TYR A 174 12.59 -35.54 -5.33
CA TYR A 174 12.86 -36.66 -6.19
C TYR A 174 13.26 -37.89 -5.37
N SER A 175 12.52 -38.97 -5.57
CA SER A 175 12.78 -40.28 -4.91
C SER A 175 13.64 -41.16 -5.81
N LEU A 176 14.75 -41.68 -5.29
CA LEU A 176 15.60 -42.55 -6.06
C LEU A 176 14.88 -43.86 -6.42
N PRO A 177 15.28 -44.49 -7.57
CA PRO A 177 14.80 -45.80 -7.95
C PRO A 177 15.15 -46.87 -6.90
N LYS A 178 14.21 -47.76 -6.60
CA LYS A 178 14.46 -48.89 -5.69
C LYS A 178 15.71 -49.71 -6.08
N LYS A 179 15.99 -49.89 -7.39
CA LYS A 179 17.19 -50.59 -7.85
C LYS A 179 18.49 -49.93 -7.36
N VAL A 180 18.54 -48.59 -7.37
CA VAL A 180 19.70 -47.83 -6.91
C VAL A 180 19.78 -47.86 -5.38
N CYS A 181 18.64 -47.71 -4.69
CA CYS A 181 18.60 -47.81 -3.23
C CYS A 181 19.08 -49.17 -2.74
N ASN A 182 18.63 -50.28 -3.35
CA ASN A 182 19.05 -51.62 -3.01
C ASN A 182 20.56 -51.84 -3.26
N TYR A 183 21.11 -51.26 -4.35
CA TYR A 183 22.54 -51.30 -4.61
C TYR A 183 23.37 -50.58 -3.54
N LEU A 184 22.83 -49.52 -2.96
CA LEU A 184 23.46 -48.76 -1.88
C LEU A 184 23.18 -49.31 -0.48
N GLY A 185 22.40 -50.37 -0.34
CA GLY A 185 22.05 -50.95 0.95
C GLY A 185 21.09 -50.13 1.78
N ILE A 186 20.27 -49.29 1.14
CA ILE A 186 19.30 -48.39 1.78
C ILE A 186 17.88 -48.67 1.30
N ASN A 187 16.87 -48.38 2.14
CA ASN A 187 15.48 -48.57 1.77
C ASN A 187 14.94 -47.48 0.85
N THR A 188 15.17 -46.23 1.22
CA THR A 188 14.74 -45.08 0.41
C THR A 188 15.71 -43.91 0.52
N LEU A 189 15.84 -43.15 -0.57
CA LEU A 189 16.57 -41.90 -0.61
C LEU A 189 15.75 -40.87 -1.40
N ASN A 190 15.41 -39.74 -0.75
CA ASN A 190 14.69 -38.65 -1.33
C ASN A 190 15.53 -37.36 -1.26
N PHE A 191 15.76 -36.74 -2.38
CA PHE A 191 16.30 -35.37 -2.45
C PHE A 191 15.16 -34.38 -2.50
N PHE A 192 15.32 -33.25 -1.83
CA PHE A 192 14.36 -32.15 -1.97
C PHE A 192 15.06 -30.78 -2.01
N VAL A 193 14.42 -29.86 -2.73
CA VAL A 193 14.74 -28.44 -2.74
C VAL A 193 13.45 -27.69 -2.47
N THR A 194 13.49 -26.77 -1.51
CA THR A 194 12.33 -25.99 -1.10
C THR A 194 12.69 -24.51 -1.10
N GLY A 195 11.88 -23.72 -1.77
CA GLY A 195 11.93 -22.27 -1.71
C GLY A 195 10.77 -21.72 -0.88
N TYR A 196 11.04 -20.68 -0.11
CA TYR A 196 10.06 -20.01 0.75
C TYR A 196 9.92 -18.56 0.35
N ASP A 197 8.68 -18.03 0.40
CA ASP A 197 8.33 -16.65 0.12
C ASP A 197 8.84 -16.14 -1.23
N LEU A 198 8.75 -17.00 -2.27
CA LEU A 198 9.40 -16.78 -3.56
C LEU A 198 8.82 -15.64 -4.36
N LEU A 199 7.49 -15.54 -4.40
CA LEU A 199 6.76 -14.58 -5.22
C LEU A 199 5.60 -13.98 -4.43
N THR A 200 5.41 -12.67 -4.59
CA THR A 200 4.26 -11.94 -4.04
C THR A 200 3.61 -11.14 -5.15
N TRP A 201 2.31 -11.32 -5.31
CA TRP A 201 1.47 -10.54 -6.23
C TRP A 201 0.64 -9.58 -5.40
N THR A 202 0.82 -8.29 -5.60
CA THR A 202 0.13 -7.23 -4.87
C THR A 202 0.09 -5.96 -5.70
N GLY A 203 -0.91 -5.12 -5.45
CA GLY A 203 -0.97 -3.74 -5.95
C GLY A 203 -0.34 -2.71 -5.01
N TYR A 204 0.13 -3.14 -3.84
CA TYR A 204 0.77 -2.25 -2.88
C TYR A 204 2.08 -1.67 -3.42
N THR A 205 2.30 -0.36 -3.26
CA THR A 205 3.47 0.33 -3.83
C THR A 205 4.71 0.28 -2.93
N GLY A 206 4.57 -0.11 -1.66
CA GLY A 206 5.68 -0.33 -0.73
C GLY A 206 6.42 -1.65 -0.98
N GLN A 207 7.39 -1.96 -0.12
CA GLN A 207 8.27 -3.11 -0.32
C GLN A 207 7.55 -4.45 -0.12
N ASP A 208 6.72 -4.57 0.92
CA ASP A 208 6.05 -5.82 1.25
C ASP A 208 4.74 -5.54 2.03
N PRO A 209 3.57 -5.98 1.53
CA PRO A 209 2.29 -5.76 2.21
C PRO A 209 2.13 -6.51 3.54
N GLU A 210 3.03 -7.45 3.85
CA GLU A 210 2.96 -8.28 5.07
C GLU A 210 3.80 -7.74 6.23
N VAL A 211 4.78 -6.84 5.99
CA VAL A 211 5.75 -6.39 7.02
C VAL A 211 5.17 -5.54 8.14
N SER A 212 4.02 -4.94 7.91
CA SER A 212 3.40 -3.99 8.85
C SER A 212 2.07 -4.48 9.38
N LEU A 213 1.94 -5.79 9.52
CA LEU A 213 0.75 -6.38 10.13
C LEU A 213 0.62 -5.90 11.58
N PRO A 214 -0.57 -5.46 11.99
CA PRO A 214 -0.77 -5.03 13.35
C PRO A 214 -0.53 -6.20 14.32
N THR A 215 0.24 -5.96 15.36
CA THR A 215 0.50 -6.95 16.42
C THR A 215 -0.66 -7.09 17.40
N SER A 216 -1.65 -6.20 17.30
CA SER A 216 -2.90 -6.26 18.07
C SER A 216 -4.02 -5.63 17.25
N ALA A 217 -5.27 -6.01 17.53
CA ALA A 217 -6.45 -5.49 16.85
C ALA A 217 -6.63 -3.96 16.97
N SER A 218 -6.02 -3.33 17.98
CA SER A 218 -6.09 -1.89 18.23
C SER A 218 -5.01 -1.08 17.49
N LYS A 219 -3.99 -1.73 16.90
CA LYS A 219 -2.93 -1.04 16.18
C LYS A 219 -3.27 -0.93 14.71
N LEU A 220 -3.03 0.25 14.13
CA LEU A 220 -3.13 0.46 12.71
C LEU A 220 -1.92 -0.14 11.98
N SER A 221 -2.17 -0.70 10.80
CA SER A 221 -1.10 -1.16 9.91
C SER A 221 -0.41 0.05 9.27
N LYS A 222 0.87 0.22 9.59
CA LYS A 222 1.70 1.33 9.12
C LYS A 222 3.03 0.81 8.61
N ASP A 223 3.33 1.06 7.33
CA ASP A 223 4.65 0.75 6.75
C ASP A 223 5.60 1.93 6.95
N SER A 224 6.61 1.71 7.79
CA SER A 224 7.67 2.68 8.10
C SER A 224 9.05 2.14 7.67
N ALA A 225 9.13 1.59 6.44
CA ALA A 225 10.32 0.96 5.88
C ALA A 225 10.82 -0.25 6.67
N ASN A 226 9.91 -1.08 7.16
CA ASN A 226 10.24 -2.32 7.82
C ASN A 226 10.91 -3.30 6.83
N THR A 227 11.77 -4.18 7.34
CA THR A 227 12.46 -5.17 6.52
C THR A 227 11.48 -6.14 5.88
N PRO A 228 11.46 -6.29 4.56
CA PRO A 228 10.58 -7.22 3.86
C PRO A 228 10.95 -8.67 4.15
N CYS A 229 10.00 -9.59 3.94
CA CYS A 229 10.25 -11.02 4.03
C CYS A 229 11.33 -11.43 3.02
N SER A 230 12.35 -12.14 3.51
CA SER A 230 13.45 -12.63 2.67
C SER A 230 13.06 -13.94 1.99
N ARG A 231 13.44 -14.09 0.73
CA ARG A 231 13.39 -15.38 0.04
C ARG A 231 14.43 -16.31 0.63
N ARG A 232 14.02 -17.54 0.91
CA ARG A 232 14.91 -18.55 1.50
C ARG A 232 14.85 -19.82 0.68
N PHE A 233 15.98 -20.53 0.63
CA PHE A 233 16.07 -21.83 -0.02
C PHE A 233 16.65 -22.83 0.97
N SER A 234 16.10 -24.02 0.95
CA SER A 234 16.67 -25.17 1.65
C SER A 234 16.78 -26.34 0.68
N CYS A 235 17.82 -27.13 0.83
CA CYS A 235 17.95 -28.41 0.16
C CYS A 235 18.36 -29.46 1.19
N GLY A 236 17.92 -30.66 0.95
CA GLY A 236 18.22 -31.78 1.86
C GLY A 236 17.95 -33.12 1.24
N LEU A 237 18.27 -34.14 2.01
CA LEU A 237 18.01 -35.50 1.66
C LEU A 237 17.44 -36.24 2.87
N ASN A 238 16.47 -37.09 2.60
CA ASN A 238 15.89 -38.00 3.58
C ASN A 238 16.34 -39.44 3.23
N LEU A 239 17.00 -40.08 4.16
CA LEU A 239 17.58 -41.39 4.00
C LEU A 239 16.95 -42.32 5.03
N ASN A 240 16.55 -43.53 4.57
CA ASN A 240 15.97 -44.55 5.41
C ASN A 240 16.70 -45.87 5.11
N PHE A 241 17.18 -46.51 6.18
CA PHE A 241 17.91 -47.78 6.16
C PHE A 241 16.99 -48.97 6.44
#